data_e157c8b8e91bdf4187d528fdce1e60d8
#
_entry.id   e157c8b8e91bdf4187d528fdce1e60d8
#
_cell.length_a   1.000
_cell.length_b   1.000
_cell.length_c   1.000
_cell.angle_alpha   90.00
_cell.angle_beta   90.00
_cell.angle_gamma   90.00
#
_symmetry.space_group_name_H-M   'P 1'
#
loop_
_entity.id
_entity.type
_entity.pdbx_description
1 polymer ?
#
loop_
_entity_poly.entity_id
_entity_poly.type
_entity_poly.pdbx_seq_one_letter_code
_entity_poly.pdbx_strand_id
1 'polypeptide(L)'
;MGTRYISALLIALSISLNLSAQKKSKGPIIKEYGAVWAIEQPDFKVDTTKTFRAVFDIMNSPESHDKVNASIETAARFLNMHAQSGVPAENLKAALVVHNQASKDIISDTAYQKRYGTANPNSELIKALQHAGVDIIFCGQSSNARGFPKEDLMEGVQLSLSAMTALIHLQDQEYRLIKF
;
A
#
# COMPACT_ATOMS: atom_id res chain seq x y z
N MET A 1 -74.83 8.46 31.96
CA MET A 1 -73.54 7.84 32.27
C MET A 1 -72.77 7.67 30.97
N GLY A 2 -71.88 8.57 30.63
CA GLY A 2 -71.10 8.54 29.39
C GLY A 2 -69.66 8.19 29.67
N THR A 3 -69.20 7.06 29.17
CA THR A 3 -67.83 6.57 29.29
C THR A 3 -66.97 7.20 28.19
N ARG A 4 -66.04 8.08 28.57
CA ARG A 4 -65.06 8.68 27.63
C ARG A 4 -63.88 7.71 27.45
N TYR A 5 -63.69 7.20 26.23
CA TYR A 5 -62.49 6.44 25.84
C TYR A 5 -61.39 7.44 25.46
N ILE A 6 -60.33 7.48 26.27
CA ILE A 6 -59.11 8.20 25.96
C ILE A 6 -58.22 7.29 25.13
N SER A 7 -58.13 7.57 23.82
CA SER A 7 -57.22 6.86 22.90
C SER A 7 -55.82 7.48 23.09
N ALA A 8 -54.91 6.74 23.74
CA ALA A 8 -53.51 7.09 23.82
C ALA A 8 -52.83 6.75 22.48
N LEU A 9 -52.50 7.76 21.69
CA LEU A 9 -51.71 7.65 20.46
C LEU A 9 -50.25 7.51 20.85
N LEU A 10 -49.71 6.28 20.80
CA LEU A 10 -48.29 5.97 20.93
C LEU A 10 -47.59 6.35 19.62
N ILE A 11 -46.94 7.53 19.61
CA ILE A 11 -46.01 7.93 18.54
C ILE A 11 -44.70 7.20 18.79
N ALA A 12 -44.51 6.07 18.06
CA ALA A 12 -43.22 5.40 18.01
C ALA A 12 -42.25 6.26 17.17
N LEU A 13 -41.37 6.99 17.81
CA LEU A 13 -40.28 7.74 17.17
C LEU A 13 -39.24 6.72 16.71
N SER A 14 -39.33 6.29 15.46
CA SER A 14 -38.33 5.42 14.82
C SER A 14 -37.06 6.23 14.60
N ILE A 15 -36.12 6.17 15.54
CA ILE A 15 -34.75 6.67 15.36
C ILE A 15 -34.07 5.70 14.39
N SER A 16 -34.09 6.03 13.10
CA SER A 16 -33.28 5.36 12.10
C SER A 16 -31.81 5.69 12.36
N LEU A 17 -31.12 4.83 13.12
CA LEU A 17 -29.69 4.85 13.22
C LEU A 17 -29.15 4.51 11.83
N ASN A 18 -28.79 5.53 11.06
CA ASN A 18 -28.00 5.36 9.84
C ASN A 18 -26.62 4.82 10.26
N LEU A 19 -26.50 3.51 10.38
CA LEU A 19 -25.22 2.83 10.48
C LEU A 19 -24.58 2.95 9.10
N SER A 20 -23.94 4.10 8.85
CA SER A 20 -23.11 4.27 7.65
C SER A 20 -21.94 3.30 7.80
N ALA A 21 -21.98 2.16 7.11
CA ALA A 21 -20.86 1.23 7.09
C ALA A 21 -19.64 2.00 6.55
N GLN A 22 -18.64 2.20 7.41
CA GLN A 22 -17.42 2.89 7.04
C GLN A 22 -16.81 2.18 5.83
N LYS A 23 -16.51 2.91 4.75
CA LYS A 23 -15.96 2.36 3.51
C LYS A 23 -14.50 2.77 3.36
N LYS A 24 -13.66 1.84 2.91
CA LYS A 24 -12.29 2.17 2.54
C LYS A 24 -12.26 3.17 1.38
N SER A 25 -11.35 4.14 1.45
CA SER A 25 -11.11 5.11 0.38
C SER A 25 -9.66 5.05 -0.11
N LYS A 26 -9.46 5.36 -1.39
CA LYS A 26 -8.15 5.50 -2.03
C LYS A 26 -7.77 6.99 -2.09
N GLY A 27 -6.54 7.29 -2.51
CA GLY A 27 -6.03 8.66 -2.57
C GLY A 27 -5.75 9.29 -1.20
N PRO A 28 -5.29 10.53 -1.15
CA PRO A 28 -5.16 11.44 -2.31
C PRO A 28 -3.91 11.20 -3.17
N ILE A 29 -2.89 10.46 -2.67
CA ILE A 29 -1.59 10.30 -3.38
C ILE A 29 -1.71 9.22 -4.45
N ILE A 30 -2.10 8.01 -4.09
CA ILE A 30 -2.29 6.89 -5.02
C ILE A 30 -3.80 6.68 -5.24
N LYS A 31 -4.30 7.09 -6.41
CA LYS A 31 -5.75 7.13 -6.68
C LYS A 31 -6.37 5.76 -6.95
N GLU A 32 -5.61 4.84 -7.56
CA GLU A 32 -6.15 3.55 -8.03
C GLU A 32 -5.88 2.39 -7.06
N TYR A 33 -4.98 2.59 -6.08
CA TYR A 33 -4.53 1.57 -5.13
C TYR A 33 -4.52 2.08 -3.69
N GLY A 34 -4.26 1.18 -2.75
CA GLY A 34 -4.00 1.54 -1.37
C GLY A 34 -5.22 2.07 -0.63
N ALA A 35 -6.38 1.42 -0.79
CA ALA A 35 -7.59 1.78 -0.05
C ALA A 35 -7.42 1.53 1.45
N VAL A 36 -7.76 2.53 2.28
CA VAL A 36 -7.63 2.51 3.74
C VAL A 36 -8.91 2.96 4.43
N TRP A 37 -9.08 2.55 5.68
CA TRP A 37 -10.13 3.06 6.57
C TRP A 37 -9.75 4.44 7.11
N ALA A 38 -10.67 5.39 7.10
CA ALA A 38 -10.51 6.63 7.84
C ALA A 38 -10.64 6.35 9.35
N ILE A 39 -9.67 6.78 10.14
CA ILE A 39 -9.72 6.70 11.60
C ILE A 39 -9.86 8.13 12.14
N GLU A 40 -11.08 8.53 12.48
CA GLU A 40 -11.40 9.94 12.79
C GLU A 40 -10.80 10.41 14.11
N GLN A 41 -10.75 9.58 15.14
CA GLN A 41 -10.31 9.96 16.48
C GLN A 41 -9.38 8.90 17.09
N PRO A 42 -8.15 8.71 16.54
CA PRO A 42 -7.20 7.79 17.14
C PRO A 42 -6.68 8.33 18.47
N ASP A 43 -6.59 7.49 19.49
CA ASP A 43 -6.00 7.88 20.79
C ASP A 43 -4.52 8.23 20.63
N PHE A 44 -3.79 7.46 19.83
CA PHE A 44 -2.42 7.76 19.42
C PHE A 44 -2.43 8.61 18.15
N LYS A 45 -2.32 9.93 18.35
CA LYS A 45 -2.42 10.90 17.26
C LYS A 45 -1.17 10.90 16.37
N VAL A 46 -1.38 11.08 15.06
CA VAL A 46 -0.28 11.30 14.13
C VAL A 46 0.25 12.73 14.28
N ASP A 47 1.59 12.88 14.34
CA ASP A 47 2.24 14.18 14.28
C ASP A 47 2.43 14.58 12.81
N THR A 48 1.55 15.44 12.31
CA THR A 48 1.52 15.86 10.89
C THR A 48 2.69 16.75 10.49
N THR A 49 3.49 17.22 11.45
CA THR A 49 4.68 18.07 11.18
C THR A 49 5.93 17.25 10.89
N LYS A 50 5.94 15.96 11.22
CA LYS A 50 7.09 15.09 11.05
C LYS A 50 7.17 14.48 9.65
N THR A 51 8.40 14.21 9.23
CA THR A 51 8.66 13.37 8.06
C THR A 51 8.61 11.90 8.46
N PHE A 52 7.80 11.13 7.76
CA PHE A 52 7.69 9.69 7.90
C PHE A 52 8.52 9.02 6.81
N ARG A 53 9.55 8.27 7.19
CA ARG A 53 10.38 7.47 6.28
C ARG A 53 10.17 5.99 6.58
N ALA A 54 9.56 5.26 5.66
CA ALA A 54 9.27 3.84 5.80
C ALA A 54 9.96 3.03 4.69
N VAL A 55 10.66 1.96 5.07
CA VAL A 55 11.12 0.94 4.14
C VAL A 55 10.36 -0.36 4.39
N PHE A 56 9.82 -0.94 3.33
CA PHE A 56 9.07 -2.19 3.36
C PHE A 56 9.94 -3.33 2.83
N ASP A 57 10.10 -4.38 3.63
CA ASP A 57 10.79 -5.62 3.26
C ASP A 57 9.80 -6.56 2.54
N ILE A 58 9.91 -6.63 1.19
CA ILE A 58 8.97 -7.33 0.32
C ILE A 58 9.58 -8.63 -0.19
N MET A 59 9.21 -9.74 0.44
CA MET A 59 9.75 -11.06 0.08
C MET A 59 8.72 -12.02 -0.53
N ASN A 60 7.45 -11.89 -0.19
CA ASN A 60 6.38 -12.79 -0.61
C ASN A 60 5.64 -12.24 -1.83
N SER A 61 5.09 -13.16 -2.62
CA SER A 61 4.26 -12.85 -3.78
C SER A 61 3.06 -13.81 -3.82
N PRO A 62 1.91 -13.38 -4.36
CA PRO A 62 0.81 -14.30 -4.63
C PRO A 62 1.26 -15.47 -5.52
N GLU A 63 0.71 -16.66 -5.29
CA GLU A 63 0.93 -17.81 -6.16
C GLU A 63 0.34 -17.55 -7.56
N SER A 64 -0.81 -16.92 -7.62
CA SER A 64 -1.46 -16.54 -8.86
C SER A 64 -0.71 -15.42 -9.58
N HIS A 65 -0.56 -15.57 -10.91
CA HIS A 65 0.16 -14.62 -11.77
C HIS A 65 -0.72 -13.43 -12.24
N ASP A 66 -1.99 -13.39 -11.88
CA ASP A 66 -2.95 -12.34 -12.24
C ASP A 66 -3.34 -11.43 -11.06
N LYS A 67 -2.74 -11.65 -9.88
CA LYS A 67 -3.06 -10.89 -8.66
C LYS A 67 -1.98 -9.89 -8.31
N VAL A 68 -2.41 -8.68 -7.98
CA VAL A 68 -1.54 -7.65 -7.40
C VAL A 68 -0.97 -8.13 -6.07
N ASN A 69 0.30 -7.85 -5.84
CA ASN A 69 0.98 -8.17 -4.58
C ASN A 69 0.53 -7.18 -3.48
N ALA A 70 -0.23 -7.68 -2.50
CA ALA A 70 -0.74 -6.88 -1.40
C ALA A 70 0.36 -6.29 -0.51
N SER A 71 1.55 -6.92 -0.45
CA SER A 71 2.70 -6.39 0.28
C SER A 71 3.27 -5.15 -0.41
N ILE A 72 3.35 -5.13 -1.74
CA ILE A 72 3.72 -3.95 -2.55
C ILE A 72 2.65 -2.84 -2.37
N GLU A 73 1.36 -3.20 -2.43
CA GLU A 73 0.27 -2.24 -2.24
C GLU A 73 0.28 -1.58 -0.85
N THR A 74 0.98 -2.16 0.13
CA THR A 74 1.11 -1.56 1.47
C THR A 74 1.78 -0.19 1.43
N ALA A 75 2.72 0.05 0.50
CA ALA A 75 3.30 1.38 0.32
C ALA A 75 2.24 2.41 -0.14
N ALA A 76 1.34 2.03 -1.03
CA ALA A 76 0.22 2.90 -1.43
C ALA A 76 -0.73 3.17 -0.25
N ARG A 77 -1.02 2.15 0.58
CA ARG A 77 -1.79 2.33 1.82
C ARG A 77 -1.11 3.26 2.80
N PHE A 78 0.20 3.12 2.98
CA PHE A 78 0.99 4.00 3.85
C PHE A 78 0.87 5.47 3.41
N LEU A 79 1.10 5.76 2.13
CA LEU A 79 1.01 7.11 1.58
C LEU A 79 -0.39 7.69 1.74
N ASN A 80 -1.42 6.95 1.33
CA ASN A 80 -2.81 7.40 1.38
C ASN A 80 -3.30 7.63 2.82
N MET A 81 -3.03 6.68 3.72
CA MET A 81 -3.47 6.74 5.12
C MET A 81 -2.92 7.97 5.84
N HIS A 82 -1.62 8.23 5.69
CA HIS A 82 -1.00 9.38 6.32
C HIS A 82 -1.45 10.71 5.71
N ALA A 83 -1.59 10.77 4.37
CA ALA A 83 -2.09 11.95 3.70
C ALA A 83 -3.57 12.24 4.06
N GLN A 84 -4.43 11.22 4.17
CA GLN A 84 -5.80 11.36 4.66
C GLN A 84 -5.85 11.84 6.12
N SER A 85 -4.81 11.57 6.90
CA SER A 85 -4.68 12.05 8.29
C SER A 85 -4.01 13.42 8.39
N GLY A 86 -3.78 14.12 7.26
CA GLY A 86 -3.26 15.49 7.22
C GLY A 86 -1.74 15.61 7.15
N VAL A 87 -0.99 14.52 6.97
CA VAL A 87 0.48 14.59 6.73
C VAL A 87 0.72 15.09 5.30
N PRO A 88 1.50 16.17 5.09
CA PRO A 88 1.85 16.65 3.76
C PRO A 88 2.58 15.57 2.94
N ALA A 89 2.28 15.49 1.63
CA ALA A 89 2.85 14.46 0.76
C ALA A 89 4.38 14.51 0.71
N GLU A 90 4.98 15.69 0.76
CA GLU A 90 6.42 15.91 0.80
C GLU A 90 7.10 15.34 2.07
N ASN A 91 6.34 15.14 3.15
CA ASN A 91 6.79 14.54 4.40
C ASN A 91 6.64 13.01 4.41
N LEU A 92 6.16 12.41 3.33
CA LEU A 92 6.00 10.97 3.21
C LEU A 92 7.07 10.39 2.28
N LYS A 93 7.97 9.58 2.82
CA LYS A 93 9.04 8.91 2.09
C LYS A 93 8.87 7.41 2.26
N ALA A 94 8.84 6.68 1.17
CA ALA A 94 8.72 5.23 1.18
C ALA A 94 9.74 4.60 0.25
N ALA A 95 10.19 3.39 0.61
CA ALA A 95 11.01 2.54 -0.23
C ALA A 95 10.54 1.09 -0.12
N LEU A 96 10.61 0.34 -1.20
CA LEU A 96 10.40 -1.10 -1.22
C LEU A 96 11.73 -1.79 -1.48
N VAL A 97 12.12 -2.74 -0.63
CA VAL A 97 13.24 -3.64 -0.87
C VAL A 97 12.68 -4.99 -1.23
N VAL A 98 12.77 -5.33 -2.52
CA VAL A 98 12.12 -6.50 -3.11
C VAL A 98 13.12 -7.64 -3.26
N HIS A 99 12.75 -8.83 -2.82
CA HIS A 99 13.57 -10.01 -2.93
C HIS A 99 12.74 -11.30 -2.90
N ASN A 100 13.42 -12.46 -3.02
CA ASN A 100 12.82 -13.78 -2.93
C ASN A 100 11.66 -13.96 -3.94
N GLN A 101 10.49 -14.42 -3.51
CA GLN A 101 9.33 -14.70 -4.39
C GLN A 101 8.77 -13.44 -5.06
N ALA A 102 8.88 -12.28 -4.40
CA ALA A 102 8.43 -11.00 -4.95
C ALA A 102 9.26 -10.51 -6.15
N SER A 103 10.38 -11.16 -6.47
CA SER A 103 11.22 -10.80 -7.63
C SER A 103 10.44 -10.73 -8.94
N LYS A 104 9.44 -11.59 -9.13
CA LYS A 104 8.61 -11.60 -10.34
C LYS A 104 7.71 -10.37 -10.47
N ASP A 105 7.38 -9.72 -9.37
CA ASP A 105 6.36 -8.66 -9.34
C ASP A 105 6.90 -7.31 -9.85
N ILE A 106 8.22 -7.18 -10.01
CA ILE A 106 8.90 -5.94 -10.43
C ILE A 106 9.57 -6.04 -11.80
N ILE A 107 9.29 -7.09 -12.57
CA ILE A 107 9.78 -7.23 -13.94
C ILE A 107 8.79 -6.59 -14.93
N SER A 108 9.31 -6.20 -16.09
CA SER A 108 8.52 -5.58 -17.16
C SER A 108 7.38 -6.48 -17.66
N ASP A 109 6.35 -5.90 -18.24
CA ASP A 109 5.23 -6.65 -18.83
C ASP A 109 5.73 -7.65 -19.89
N THR A 110 6.72 -7.28 -20.69
CA THR A 110 7.31 -8.15 -21.70
C THR A 110 7.99 -9.37 -21.07
N ALA A 111 8.79 -9.15 -20.02
CA ALA A 111 9.46 -10.23 -19.31
C ALA A 111 8.46 -11.12 -18.57
N TYR A 112 7.43 -10.53 -17.99
CA TYR A 112 6.38 -11.25 -17.29
C TYR A 112 5.53 -12.10 -18.23
N GLN A 113 5.10 -11.51 -19.37
CA GLN A 113 4.37 -12.23 -20.43
C GLN A 113 5.15 -13.44 -20.97
N LYS A 114 6.44 -13.27 -21.19
CA LYS A 114 7.31 -14.35 -21.66
C LYS A 114 7.38 -15.52 -20.67
N ARG A 115 7.32 -15.25 -19.37
CA ARG A 115 7.48 -16.25 -18.31
C ARG A 115 6.17 -16.88 -17.85
N TYR A 116 5.09 -16.09 -17.82
CA TYR A 116 3.85 -16.46 -17.16
C TYR A 116 2.62 -16.39 -18.07
N GLY A 117 2.77 -15.94 -19.33
CA GLY A 117 1.67 -15.89 -20.30
C GLY A 117 0.66 -14.76 -20.08
N THR A 118 0.93 -13.81 -19.19
CA THR A 118 0.09 -12.66 -18.90
C THR A 118 0.93 -11.42 -18.60
N ALA A 119 0.35 -10.22 -18.71
CA ALA A 119 1.01 -8.98 -18.27
C ALA A 119 1.23 -8.99 -16.75
N ASN A 120 2.23 -8.23 -16.27
CA ASN A 120 2.49 -8.11 -14.83
C ASN A 120 1.37 -7.34 -14.14
N PRO A 121 0.59 -7.96 -13.26
CA PRO A 121 -0.52 -7.29 -12.57
C PRO A 121 -0.07 -6.13 -11.66
N ASN A 122 1.22 -6.06 -11.34
CA ASN A 122 1.78 -5.02 -10.49
C ASN A 122 2.30 -3.80 -11.27
N SER A 123 2.36 -3.85 -12.61
CA SER A 123 2.98 -2.80 -13.43
C SER A 123 2.42 -1.41 -13.14
N GLU A 124 1.11 -1.26 -13.15
CA GLU A 124 0.47 0.04 -12.91
C GLU A 124 0.63 0.52 -11.46
N LEU A 125 0.60 -0.38 -10.49
CA LEU A 125 0.88 -0.07 -9.08
C LEU A 125 2.33 0.42 -8.90
N ILE A 126 3.31 -0.28 -9.47
CA ILE A 126 4.74 0.09 -9.41
C ILE A 126 4.96 1.48 -10.03
N LYS A 127 4.41 1.74 -11.23
CA LYS A 127 4.48 3.05 -11.87
C LYS A 127 3.88 4.15 -11.00
N ALA A 128 2.69 3.92 -10.43
CA ALA A 128 2.03 4.88 -9.55
C ALA A 128 2.87 5.18 -8.29
N LEU A 129 3.50 4.17 -7.69
CA LEU A 129 4.40 4.33 -6.56
C LEU A 129 5.65 5.14 -6.93
N GLN A 130 6.29 4.83 -8.07
CA GLN A 130 7.45 5.58 -8.57
C GLN A 130 7.11 7.04 -8.85
N HIS A 131 5.98 7.32 -9.47
CA HIS A 131 5.49 8.70 -9.69
C HIS A 131 5.23 9.46 -8.38
N ALA A 132 4.89 8.75 -7.32
CA ALA A 132 4.76 9.31 -5.97
C ALA A 132 6.09 9.41 -5.21
N GLY A 133 7.24 9.11 -5.86
CA GLY A 133 8.58 9.20 -5.28
C GLY A 133 8.96 8.02 -4.38
N VAL A 134 8.33 6.86 -4.56
CA VAL A 134 8.73 5.63 -3.86
C VAL A 134 9.90 4.97 -4.59
N ASP A 135 10.98 4.71 -3.88
CA ASP A 135 12.11 3.93 -4.39
C ASP A 135 11.78 2.44 -4.43
N ILE A 136 12.02 1.80 -5.58
CA ILE A 136 11.88 0.35 -5.75
C ILE A 136 13.28 -0.26 -5.93
N ILE A 137 13.73 -1.02 -4.94
CA ILE A 137 15.09 -1.55 -4.89
C ILE A 137 15.03 -3.08 -4.93
N PHE A 138 15.74 -3.68 -5.88
CA PHE A 138 15.77 -5.12 -6.07
C PHE A 138 17.07 -5.75 -5.54
N CYS A 139 16.95 -6.86 -4.88
CA CYS A 139 18.08 -7.64 -4.36
C CYS A 139 18.84 -8.34 -5.48
N GLY A 140 20.12 -8.01 -5.69
CA GLY A 140 20.99 -8.65 -6.67
C GLY A 140 21.20 -10.15 -6.42
N GLN A 141 21.19 -10.60 -5.17
CA GLN A 141 21.28 -12.04 -4.86
C GLN A 141 20.01 -12.78 -5.33
N SER A 142 18.83 -12.17 -5.18
CA SER A 142 17.59 -12.74 -5.70
C SER A 142 17.52 -12.67 -7.23
N SER A 143 18.05 -11.60 -7.84
CA SER A 143 18.20 -11.48 -9.29
C SER A 143 18.91 -12.70 -9.87
N ASN A 144 20.10 -13.00 -9.37
CA ASN A 144 20.90 -14.14 -9.83
C ASN A 144 20.24 -15.49 -9.49
N ALA A 145 19.82 -15.68 -8.23
CA ALA A 145 19.29 -16.97 -7.79
C ALA A 145 17.97 -17.37 -8.46
N ARG A 146 17.19 -16.39 -8.92
CA ARG A 146 15.86 -16.61 -9.54
C ARG A 146 15.82 -16.33 -11.03
N GLY A 147 16.94 -15.91 -11.62
CA GLY A 147 17.06 -15.64 -13.04
C GLY A 147 16.22 -14.44 -13.52
N PHE A 148 16.19 -13.36 -12.74
CA PHE A 148 15.58 -12.09 -13.14
C PHE A 148 16.68 -11.05 -13.37
N PRO A 149 17.29 -11.01 -14.56
CA PRO A 149 18.39 -10.09 -14.85
C PRO A 149 17.90 -8.64 -14.93
N LYS A 150 18.84 -7.69 -14.85
CA LYS A 150 18.52 -6.25 -14.77
C LYS A 150 17.70 -5.76 -15.97
N GLU A 151 17.92 -6.29 -17.15
CA GLU A 151 17.21 -5.97 -18.39
C GLU A 151 15.74 -6.40 -18.41
N ASP A 152 15.36 -7.35 -17.55
CA ASP A 152 13.96 -7.77 -17.38
C ASP A 152 13.18 -6.85 -16.44
N LEU A 153 13.86 -5.98 -15.67
CA LEU A 153 13.21 -5.15 -14.67
C LEU A 153 12.37 -4.03 -15.30
N MET A 154 11.36 -3.59 -14.58
CA MET A 154 10.65 -2.36 -14.91
C MET A 154 11.60 -1.16 -14.84
N GLU A 155 11.34 -0.14 -15.67
CA GLU A 155 12.06 1.12 -15.64
C GLU A 155 12.00 1.75 -14.24
N GLY A 156 13.12 2.34 -13.79
CA GLY A 156 13.23 2.96 -12.47
C GLY A 156 13.45 2.00 -11.30
N VAL A 157 13.40 0.68 -11.51
CA VAL A 157 13.79 -0.31 -10.49
C VAL A 157 15.31 -0.34 -10.36
N GLN A 158 15.81 -0.14 -9.13
CA GLN A 158 17.24 -0.08 -8.83
C GLN A 158 17.75 -1.44 -8.36
N LEU A 159 18.84 -1.94 -8.94
CA LEU A 159 19.48 -3.18 -8.49
C LEU A 159 20.50 -2.86 -7.38
N SER A 160 20.34 -3.46 -6.20
CA SER A 160 21.32 -3.39 -5.11
C SER A 160 22.18 -4.65 -5.02
N LEU A 161 23.28 -4.60 -4.27
CA LEU A 161 24.10 -5.79 -3.97
C LEU A 161 23.25 -6.91 -3.33
N SER A 162 22.44 -6.54 -2.34
CA SER A 162 21.53 -7.46 -1.66
C SER A 162 20.39 -6.69 -0.98
N ALA A 163 19.32 -7.41 -0.59
CA ALA A 163 18.27 -6.83 0.27
C ALA A 163 18.85 -6.32 1.60
N MET A 164 19.77 -7.07 2.21
CA MET A 164 20.44 -6.65 3.46
C MET A 164 21.15 -5.31 3.30
N THR A 165 21.93 -5.15 2.24
CA THR A 165 22.66 -3.89 1.97
C THR A 165 21.70 -2.72 1.79
N ALA A 166 20.61 -2.92 1.01
CA ALA A 166 19.61 -1.88 0.79
C ALA A 166 18.89 -1.49 2.08
N LEU A 167 18.48 -2.48 2.89
CA LEU A 167 17.80 -2.25 4.17
C LEU A 167 18.69 -1.53 5.18
N ILE A 168 19.97 -1.90 5.29
CA ILE A 168 20.95 -1.21 6.17
C ILE A 168 21.09 0.24 5.71
N HIS A 169 21.39 0.46 4.43
CA HIS A 169 21.60 1.80 3.89
C HIS A 169 20.38 2.73 4.07
N LEU A 170 19.17 2.23 3.84
CA LEU A 170 17.96 3.02 4.06
C LEU A 170 17.72 3.31 5.55
N GLN A 171 18.00 2.36 6.44
CA GLN A 171 17.87 2.59 7.88
C GLN A 171 18.89 3.62 8.39
N ASP A 172 20.11 3.64 7.84
CA ASP A 172 21.11 4.68 8.11
C ASP A 172 20.64 6.08 7.63
N GLN A 173 19.75 6.12 6.63
CA GLN A 173 19.06 7.32 6.15
C GLN A 173 17.75 7.60 6.91
N GLU A 174 17.60 7.05 8.11
CA GLU A 174 16.45 7.21 9.01
C GLU A 174 15.12 6.55 8.52
N TYR A 175 15.16 5.69 7.50
CA TYR A 175 13.99 4.88 7.19
C TYR A 175 13.73 3.85 8.29
N ARG A 176 12.48 3.71 8.68
CA ARG A 176 12.07 2.68 9.65
C ARG A 176 11.58 1.45 8.91
N LEU A 177 12.15 0.29 9.27
CA LEU A 177 11.75 -1.00 8.70
C LEU A 177 10.34 -1.35 9.13
N ILE A 178 9.46 -1.55 8.15
CA ILE A 178 8.10 -2.06 8.32
C ILE A 178 8.05 -3.46 7.71
N LYS A 179 7.69 -4.44 8.53
CA LYS A 179 7.57 -5.83 8.13
C LYS A 179 6.25 -6.41 8.66
N PHE A 180 5.50 -7.14 7.80
CA PHE A 180 4.25 -7.83 8.14
C PHE A 180 4.37 -9.33 7.87
#